data_ac76692bad7862fc9bfef6d72589e971
#
_entry.id   ac76692bad7862fc9bfef6d72589e971
#
_cell.length_a   1.000
_cell.length_b   1.000
_cell.length_c   1.000
_cell.angle_alpha   90.00
_cell.angle_beta   90.00
_cell.angle_gamma   90.00
#
_symmetry.space_group_name_H-M   'P 1'
#
loop_
_entity.id
_entity.type
_entity.pdbx_description
1 polymer ?
#
loop_
_entity_poly.entity_id
_entity_poly.type
_entity_poly.pdbx_seq_one_letter_code
_entity_poly.pdbx_strand_id
1 'polypeptide(L)'
;MIRGAATAFLIITSSVASAACTSDRVTVYGDWGQARFQVDVADDPAERSKGLMFVEQMGTLEGMLFVYERPQRATFWMRNTLIPLDMIFVAPDGEVLNIHENAIPQDETTIDGGEGVQYVLEINGGLSSRLGISVGDVLEHPSFGPDAIRACAN
;
A
#
# COMPACT_ATOMS: atom_id res chain seq x y z
N MET A 1 36.07 -23.09 53.58
CA MET A 1 35.95 -23.48 52.15
C MET A 1 34.58 -22.99 51.66
N ILE A 2 34.56 -21.86 50.97
CA ILE A 2 33.32 -21.24 50.45
C ILE A 2 33.28 -21.53 48.93
N ARG A 3 32.32 -22.34 48.50
CA ARG A 3 32.07 -22.63 47.06
C ARG A 3 31.11 -21.56 46.53
N GLY A 4 31.65 -20.67 45.69
CA GLY A 4 30.86 -19.70 44.93
C GLY A 4 30.17 -20.40 43.77
N ALA A 5 28.85 -20.36 43.71
CA ALA A 5 28.06 -20.77 42.55
C ALA A 5 28.00 -19.62 41.55
N ALA A 6 28.59 -19.80 40.40
CA ALA A 6 28.46 -18.83 39.28
C ALA A 6 27.14 -19.11 38.58
N THR A 7 26.19 -18.14 38.68
CA THR A 7 24.92 -18.18 37.94
C THR A 7 25.16 -17.59 36.54
N ALA A 8 25.16 -18.42 35.53
CA ALA A 8 25.23 -17.96 34.13
C ALA A 8 23.86 -17.40 33.72
N PHE A 9 23.82 -16.11 33.37
CA PHE A 9 22.64 -15.45 32.83
C PHE A 9 22.61 -15.69 31.31
N LEU A 10 21.64 -16.47 30.86
CA LEU A 10 21.41 -16.72 29.43
C LEU A 10 20.64 -15.54 28.85
N ILE A 11 21.31 -14.68 28.06
CA ILE A 11 20.65 -13.59 27.33
C ILE A 11 20.03 -14.19 26.08
N ILE A 12 18.70 -14.31 26.07
CA ILE A 12 17.93 -14.71 24.88
C ILE A 12 17.75 -13.44 24.05
N THR A 13 18.52 -13.29 22.99
CA THR A 13 18.31 -12.26 21.95
C THR A 13 17.16 -12.71 21.06
N SER A 14 15.97 -12.14 21.26
CA SER A 14 14.85 -12.30 20.35
C SER A 14 15.16 -11.59 19.05
N SER A 15 15.49 -12.31 17.98
CA SER A 15 15.55 -11.78 16.63
C SER A 15 14.12 -11.42 16.22
N VAL A 16 13.81 -10.13 16.10
CA VAL A 16 12.61 -9.68 15.42
C VAL A 16 12.83 -9.95 13.93
N ALA A 17 12.22 -11.01 13.41
CA ALA A 17 12.21 -11.24 11.98
C ALA A 17 11.49 -10.05 11.31
N SER A 18 12.22 -9.18 10.63
CA SER A 18 11.64 -8.19 9.73
C SER A 18 10.87 -8.96 8.67
N ALA A 19 9.57 -8.73 8.56
CA ALA A 19 8.78 -9.35 7.51
C ALA A 19 9.34 -8.87 6.16
N ALA A 20 9.87 -9.81 5.37
CA ALA A 20 10.47 -9.50 4.08
C ALA A 20 9.45 -8.76 3.19
N CYS A 21 9.93 -7.73 2.52
CA CYS A 21 9.21 -7.03 1.46
C CYS A 21 8.95 -8.01 0.31
N THR A 22 7.70 -8.20 -0.08
CA THR A 22 7.31 -9.09 -1.19
C THR A 22 6.47 -8.32 -2.20
N SER A 23 6.51 -8.73 -3.47
CA SER A 23 5.80 -8.05 -4.56
C SER A 23 4.27 -8.14 -4.46
N ASP A 24 3.76 -9.01 -3.61
CA ASP A 24 2.33 -9.21 -3.35
C ASP A 24 1.82 -8.44 -2.13
N ARG A 25 2.63 -7.54 -1.55
CA ARG A 25 2.28 -6.81 -0.32
C ARG A 25 2.72 -5.38 -0.33
N VAL A 26 1.78 -4.51 0.06
CA VAL A 26 2.04 -3.11 0.39
C VAL A 26 1.86 -2.90 1.88
N THR A 27 2.80 -2.24 2.53
CA THR A 27 2.61 -1.76 3.91
C THR A 27 2.48 -0.25 3.90
N VAL A 28 1.42 0.27 4.51
CA VAL A 28 1.19 1.71 4.71
C VAL A 28 1.56 2.05 6.15
N TYR A 29 2.34 3.10 6.32
CA TYR A 29 2.80 3.61 7.63
C TYR A 29 2.35 5.05 7.81
N GLY A 30 1.84 5.36 8.99
CA GLY A 30 1.46 6.70 9.42
C GLY A 30 1.54 6.84 10.93
N ASP A 31 1.17 8.00 11.46
CA ASP A 31 1.13 8.27 12.90
C ASP A 31 0.12 7.37 13.64
N TRP A 32 -0.86 6.84 12.92
CA TRP A 32 -1.87 5.88 13.41
C TRP A 32 -1.31 4.46 13.56
N GLY A 33 -0.11 4.17 13.06
CA GLY A 33 0.53 2.86 13.07
C GLY A 33 0.84 2.36 11.66
N GLN A 34 0.48 1.11 11.37
CA GLN A 34 0.69 0.53 10.05
C GLN A 34 -0.43 -0.45 9.69
N ALA A 35 -0.69 -0.58 8.39
CA ALA A 35 -1.55 -1.63 7.83
C ALA A 35 -0.84 -2.30 6.65
N ARG A 36 -1.05 -3.61 6.52
CA ARG A 36 -0.47 -4.41 5.43
C ARG A 36 -1.57 -4.98 4.57
N PHE A 37 -1.46 -4.71 3.28
CA PHE A 37 -2.40 -5.16 2.27
C PHE A 37 -1.77 -6.26 1.40
N GLN A 38 -2.53 -7.30 1.12
CA GLN A 38 -2.26 -8.25 0.05
C GLN A 38 -2.70 -7.62 -1.25
N VAL A 39 -1.81 -7.51 -2.24
CA VAL A 39 -2.14 -6.81 -3.50
C VAL A 39 -1.82 -7.65 -4.72
N ASP A 40 -2.67 -7.50 -5.74
CA ASP A 40 -2.28 -7.76 -7.11
C ASP A 40 -1.58 -6.52 -7.65
N VAL A 41 -0.54 -6.71 -8.45
CA VAL A 41 0.21 -5.61 -9.07
C VAL A 41 -0.21 -5.47 -10.52
N ALA A 42 -0.62 -4.26 -10.91
CA ALA A 42 -0.94 -3.88 -12.28
C ALA A 42 0.20 -2.99 -12.81
N ASP A 43 1.20 -3.58 -13.46
CA ASP A 43 2.40 -2.91 -13.96
C ASP A 43 2.47 -2.83 -15.48
N ASP A 44 1.58 -3.49 -16.19
CA ASP A 44 1.44 -3.36 -17.65
C ASP A 44 0.15 -2.57 -18.04
N PRO A 45 0.08 -2.05 -19.29
CA PRO A 45 -1.07 -1.26 -19.73
C PRO A 45 -2.41 -2.02 -19.74
N ALA A 46 -2.42 -3.32 -20.00
CA ALA A 46 -3.64 -4.12 -20.06
C ALA A 46 -4.19 -4.37 -18.66
N GLU A 47 -3.31 -4.69 -17.70
CA GLU A 47 -3.65 -4.86 -16.30
C GLU A 47 -4.17 -3.56 -15.69
N ARG A 48 -3.45 -2.44 -15.91
CA ARG A 48 -3.91 -1.12 -15.45
C ARG A 48 -5.26 -0.72 -16.05
N SER A 49 -5.51 -1.04 -17.32
CA SER A 49 -6.80 -0.74 -17.98
C SER A 49 -7.95 -1.58 -17.42
N LYS A 50 -7.67 -2.81 -17.02
CA LYS A 50 -8.65 -3.70 -16.39
C LYS A 50 -8.89 -3.32 -14.93
N GLY A 51 -7.82 -3.10 -14.16
CA GLY A 51 -7.91 -2.84 -12.73
C GLY A 51 -8.80 -3.85 -12.02
N LEU A 52 -9.63 -3.38 -11.09
CA LEU A 52 -10.59 -4.18 -10.33
C LEU A 52 -11.97 -4.31 -11.02
N MET A 53 -12.04 -4.14 -12.35
CA MET A 53 -13.29 -4.37 -13.09
C MET A 53 -13.80 -5.80 -12.87
N PHE A 54 -15.11 -5.94 -12.68
CA PHE A 54 -15.86 -7.19 -12.50
C PHE A 54 -15.52 -7.97 -11.22
N VAL A 55 -14.76 -7.39 -10.28
CA VAL A 55 -14.56 -7.96 -8.95
C VAL A 55 -15.82 -7.74 -8.12
N GLU A 56 -16.46 -8.82 -7.67
CA GLU A 56 -17.70 -8.76 -6.91
C GLU A 56 -17.47 -8.56 -5.41
N GLN A 57 -16.33 -9.01 -4.90
CA GLN A 57 -15.93 -8.85 -3.50
C GLN A 57 -14.41 -8.92 -3.36
N MET A 58 -13.88 -8.27 -2.35
CA MET A 58 -12.46 -8.23 -2.03
C MET A 58 -12.28 -8.37 -0.51
N GLY A 59 -11.29 -9.12 -0.07
CA GLY A 59 -10.96 -9.26 1.35
C GLY A 59 -10.64 -7.91 2.01
N THR A 60 -10.83 -7.79 3.31
CA THR A 60 -10.71 -6.50 4.02
C THR A 60 -9.36 -5.83 3.81
N LEU A 61 -8.26 -6.60 3.83
CA LEU A 61 -6.90 -6.11 3.62
C LEU A 61 -6.33 -6.59 2.27
N GLU A 62 -7.17 -6.72 1.27
CA GLU A 62 -6.79 -6.94 -0.12
C GLU A 62 -6.92 -5.65 -0.92
N GLY A 63 -6.21 -5.57 -2.04
CA GLY A 63 -6.22 -4.42 -2.92
C GLY A 63 -5.49 -4.66 -4.22
N MET A 64 -5.27 -3.58 -4.99
CA MET A 64 -4.47 -3.59 -6.20
C MET A 64 -3.51 -2.42 -6.19
N LEU A 65 -2.24 -2.69 -6.53
CA LEU A 65 -1.21 -1.67 -6.69
C LEU A 65 -0.97 -1.43 -8.18
N PHE A 66 -1.32 -0.23 -8.64
CA PHE A 66 -0.98 0.25 -9.98
C PHE A 66 0.42 0.84 -9.97
N VAL A 67 1.25 0.42 -10.92
CA VAL A 67 2.64 0.87 -11.07
C VAL A 67 2.78 1.51 -12.44
N TYR A 68 3.16 2.79 -12.47
CA TYR A 68 3.46 3.52 -13.71
C TYR A 68 4.96 3.65 -13.90
N GLU A 69 5.40 3.70 -15.15
CA GLU A 69 6.82 3.77 -15.53
C GLU A 69 7.48 5.09 -15.10
N ARG A 70 6.67 6.14 -14.92
CA ARG A 70 7.12 7.48 -14.52
C ARG A 70 6.00 8.24 -13.80
N PRO A 71 6.33 9.26 -13.00
CA PRO A 71 5.33 10.14 -12.41
C PRO A 71 4.51 10.86 -13.49
N GLN A 72 3.20 10.97 -13.25
CA GLN A 72 2.25 11.59 -14.17
C GLN A 72 1.03 12.15 -13.41
N ARG A 73 0.14 12.84 -14.12
CA ARG A 73 -1.21 13.09 -13.63
C ARG A 73 -1.99 11.78 -13.75
N ALA A 74 -2.43 11.23 -12.62
CA ALA A 74 -3.21 10.01 -12.59
C ALA A 74 -4.72 10.33 -12.60
N THR A 75 -5.46 9.69 -13.51
CA THR A 75 -6.91 9.79 -13.56
C THR A 75 -7.53 8.41 -13.59
N PHE A 76 -8.63 8.25 -12.86
CA PHE A 76 -9.36 6.99 -12.72
C PHE A 76 -10.85 7.20 -12.98
N TRP A 77 -11.58 6.12 -13.04
CA TRP A 77 -13.04 6.03 -13.09
C TRP A 77 -13.46 4.71 -12.45
N MET A 78 -14.76 4.54 -12.20
CA MET A 78 -15.31 3.32 -11.63
C MET A 78 -16.08 2.47 -12.65
N ARG A 79 -15.78 2.64 -13.95
CA ARG A 79 -16.42 1.86 -15.02
C ARG A 79 -16.23 0.37 -14.76
N ASN A 80 -17.31 -0.41 -14.86
CA ASN A 80 -17.32 -1.86 -14.63
C ASN A 80 -16.77 -2.30 -13.25
N THR A 81 -16.55 -1.38 -12.33
CA THR A 81 -16.11 -1.67 -10.96
C THR A 81 -17.33 -1.81 -10.07
N LEU A 82 -17.51 -2.98 -9.45
CA LEU A 82 -18.76 -3.37 -8.78
C LEU A 82 -18.75 -3.08 -7.28
N ILE A 83 -17.60 -2.82 -6.70
CA ILE A 83 -17.39 -2.55 -5.27
C ILE A 83 -16.89 -1.11 -5.06
N PRO A 84 -17.25 -0.44 -3.94
CA PRO A 84 -16.71 0.86 -3.63
C PRO A 84 -15.22 0.74 -3.30
N LEU A 85 -14.42 1.72 -3.74
CA LEU A 85 -12.97 1.73 -3.55
C LEU A 85 -12.50 3.05 -2.93
N ASP A 86 -11.43 2.97 -2.13
CA ASP A 86 -10.57 4.10 -1.84
C ASP A 86 -9.35 4.02 -2.75
N MET A 87 -8.97 5.15 -3.34
CA MET A 87 -7.80 5.28 -4.20
C MET A 87 -6.76 6.15 -3.52
N ILE A 88 -5.61 5.58 -3.20
CA ILE A 88 -4.49 6.24 -2.53
C ILE A 88 -3.43 6.54 -3.59
N PHE A 89 -3.24 7.81 -3.91
CA PHE A 89 -2.31 8.29 -4.93
C PHE A 89 -0.95 8.58 -4.31
N VAL A 90 0.11 8.04 -4.90
CA VAL A 90 1.42 7.92 -4.25
C VAL A 90 2.53 8.42 -5.17
N ALA A 91 3.46 9.19 -4.59
CA ALA A 91 4.66 9.72 -5.23
C ALA A 91 5.70 8.62 -5.54
N PRO A 92 6.74 8.91 -6.35
CA PRO A 92 7.82 7.97 -6.65
C PRO A 92 8.55 7.42 -5.42
N ASP A 93 8.64 8.23 -4.36
CA ASP A 93 9.32 7.88 -3.10
C ASP A 93 8.43 7.17 -2.08
N GLY A 94 7.16 6.92 -2.43
CA GLY A 94 6.21 6.21 -1.59
C GLY A 94 5.33 7.10 -0.71
N GLU A 95 5.45 8.44 -0.78
CA GLU A 95 4.61 9.36 -0.02
C GLU A 95 3.19 9.44 -0.61
N VAL A 96 2.17 9.44 0.26
CA VAL A 96 0.77 9.64 -0.12
C VAL A 96 0.53 11.11 -0.47
N LEU A 97 0.18 11.37 -1.74
CA LEU A 97 -0.10 12.71 -2.26
C LEU A 97 -1.57 13.12 -2.15
N ASN A 98 -2.47 12.16 -2.35
CA ASN A 98 -3.91 12.39 -2.35
C ASN A 98 -4.65 11.08 -2.04
N ILE A 99 -5.89 11.19 -1.55
CA ILE A 99 -6.79 10.06 -1.32
C ILE A 99 -8.17 10.43 -1.83
N HIS A 100 -8.75 9.58 -2.66
CA HIS A 100 -10.16 9.63 -3.02
C HIS A 100 -10.89 8.49 -2.31
N GLU A 101 -11.75 8.86 -1.37
CA GLU A 101 -12.47 7.90 -0.54
C GLU A 101 -13.84 7.54 -1.14
N ASN A 102 -14.26 6.29 -0.96
CA ASN A 102 -15.59 5.80 -1.31
C ASN A 102 -16.03 6.09 -2.76
N ALA A 103 -15.11 5.87 -3.72
CA ALA A 103 -15.46 5.94 -5.13
C ALA A 103 -16.68 5.08 -5.43
N ILE A 104 -17.66 5.68 -6.12
CA ILE A 104 -18.99 5.07 -6.32
C ILE A 104 -18.90 4.01 -7.42
N PRO A 105 -19.34 2.75 -7.18
CA PRO A 105 -19.35 1.71 -8.19
C PRO A 105 -20.04 2.14 -9.48
N GLN A 106 -19.43 1.81 -10.61
CA GLN A 106 -19.91 2.08 -11.97
C GLN A 106 -20.08 3.56 -12.35
N ASP A 107 -19.58 4.49 -11.53
CA ASP A 107 -19.50 5.90 -11.88
C ASP A 107 -18.35 6.14 -12.87
N GLU A 108 -18.66 6.71 -14.03
CA GLU A 108 -17.67 7.03 -15.07
C GLU A 108 -17.14 8.47 -14.95
N THR A 109 -17.52 9.20 -13.90
CA THR A 109 -16.95 10.51 -13.60
C THR A 109 -15.45 10.38 -13.32
N THR A 110 -14.67 11.26 -13.94
CA THR A 110 -13.22 11.24 -13.76
C THR A 110 -12.83 11.56 -12.32
N ILE A 111 -12.07 10.66 -11.72
CA ILE A 111 -11.40 10.84 -10.42
C ILE A 111 -9.98 11.33 -10.72
N ASP A 112 -9.65 12.53 -10.28
CA ASP A 112 -8.34 13.14 -10.50
C ASP A 112 -7.45 12.94 -9.28
N GLY A 113 -6.39 12.17 -9.43
CA GLY A 113 -5.40 11.92 -8.39
C GLY A 113 -4.34 13.01 -8.26
N GLY A 114 -4.29 13.96 -9.20
CA GLY A 114 -3.29 15.04 -9.23
C GLY A 114 -2.01 14.67 -9.97
N GLU A 115 -1.05 15.59 -9.92
CA GLU A 115 0.26 15.48 -10.56
C GLU A 115 1.27 14.72 -9.70
N GLY A 116 2.33 14.17 -10.33
CA GLY A 116 3.45 13.54 -9.63
C GLY A 116 3.17 12.13 -9.12
N VAL A 117 2.04 11.54 -9.49
CA VAL A 117 1.64 10.20 -9.08
C VAL A 117 2.38 9.15 -9.91
N GLN A 118 3.04 8.22 -9.25
CA GLN A 118 3.66 7.06 -9.90
C GLN A 118 3.01 5.74 -9.50
N TYR A 119 2.37 5.70 -8.34
CA TYR A 119 1.67 4.50 -7.87
C TYR A 119 0.29 4.86 -7.39
N VAL A 120 -0.64 3.90 -7.48
CA VAL A 120 -1.98 4.03 -6.89
C VAL A 120 -2.31 2.73 -6.18
N LEU A 121 -2.69 2.82 -4.91
CA LEU A 121 -3.19 1.68 -4.15
C LEU A 121 -4.71 1.79 -4.05
N GLU A 122 -5.42 0.83 -4.66
CA GLU A 122 -6.86 0.66 -4.50
C GLU A 122 -7.15 -0.34 -3.38
N ILE A 123 -8.00 0.06 -2.45
CA ILE A 123 -8.47 -0.76 -1.32
C ILE A 123 -9.98 -0.64 -1.17
N ASN A 124 -10.59 -1.43 -0.30
CA ASN A 124 -12.04 -1.34 -0.03
C ASN A 124 -12.45 0.06 0.41
N GLY A 125 -13.59 0.53 -0.11
CA GLY A 125 -14.12 1.87 0.17
C GLY A 125 -14.35 2.15 1.65
N GLY A 126 -13.94 3.34 2.10
CA GLY A 126 -13.99 3.80 3.48
C GLY A 126 -12.98 3.16 4.41
N LEU A 127 -12.05 2.35 3.91
CA LEU A 127 -11.06 1.68 4.74
C LEU A 127 -9.91 2.62 5.11
N SER A 128 -9.51 3.52 4.22
CA SER A 128 -8.49 4.53 4.49
C SER A 128 -8.86 5.39 5.71
N SER A 129 -10.06 5.92 5.72
CA SER A 129 -10.60 6.71 6.84
C SER A 129 -10.68 5.91 8.15
N ARG A 130 -11.14 4.65 8.09
CA ARG A 130 -11.24 3.79 9.29
C ARG A 130 -9.89 3.44 9.89
N LEU A 131 -8.85 3.33 9.08
CA LEU A 131 -7.47 3.06 9.54
C LEU A 131 -6.74 4.35 9.94
N GLY A 132 -7.18 5.51 9.45
CA GLY A 132 -6.54 6.80 9.66
C GLY A 132 -5.46 7.12 8.63
N ILE A 133 -5.47 6.45 7.46
CA ILE A 133 -4.53 6.73 6.36
C ILE A 133 -4.77 8.15 5.86
N SER A 134 -3.71 8.93 5.71
CA SER A 134 -3.75 10.34 5.36
C SER A 134 -2.63 10.74 4.41
N VAL A 135 -2.79 11.91 3.79
CA VAL A 135 -1.74 12.55 2.98
C VAL A 135 -0.49 12.75 3.84
N GLY A 136 0.68 12.39 3.30
CA GLY A 136 1.96 12.38 4.00
C GLY A 136 2.32 11.03 4.63
N ASP A 137 1.41 10.08 4.72
CA ASP A 137 1.74 8.69 5.07
C ASP A 137 2.65 8.07 4.01
N VAL A 138 3.35 7.00 4.35
CA VAL A 138 4.35 6.40 3.48
C VAL A 138 4.06 4.93 3.23
N LEU A 139 4.13 4.54 1.96
CA LEU A 139 4.01 3.15 1.53
C LEU A 139 5.38 2.50 1.37
N GLU A 140 5.42 1.19 1.59
CA GLU A 140 6.58 0.33 1.35
C GLU A 140 6.20 -0.79 0.39
N HIS A 141 6.93 -0.89 -0.73
CA HIS A 141 6.79 -1.96 -1.72
C HIS A 141 8.06 -2.05 -2.58
N PRO A 142 8.44 -3.25 -3.08
CA PRO A 142 9.66 -3.41 -3.91
C PRO A 142 9.69 -2.54 -5.17
N SER A 143 8.53 -2.25 -5.77
CA SER A 143 8.44 -1.41 -6.98
C SER A 143 8.83 0.04 -6.78
N PHE A 144 8.94 0.54 -5.55
CA PHE A 144 9.30 1.94 -5.28
C PHE A 144 10.80 2.19 -5.38
N GLY A 145 11.60 1.12 -5.43
CA GLY A 145 13.04 1.21 -5.61
C GLY A 145 13.81 1.65 -4.36
N PRO A 146 15.14 1.86 -4.53
CA PRO A 146 16.03 2.14 -3.40
C PRO A 146 15.93 3.58 -2.87
N ASP A 147 15.36 4.50 -3.65
CA ASP A 147 15.23 5.92 -3.27
C ASP A 147 13.91 6.20 -2.52
N ALA A 148 13.08 5.17 -2.28
CA ALA A 148 11.86 5.31 -1.50
C ALA A 148 12.16 5.71 -0.06
N ILE A 149 11.27 6.50 0.55
CA ILE A 149 11.35 6.90 1.97
C ILE A 149 11.43 5.66 2.87
N ARG A 150 10.68 4.61 2.49
CA ARG A 150 10.77 3.26 3.08
C ARG A 150 11.15 2.27 1.99
N ALA A 151 12.44 2.21 1.70
CA ALA A 151 12.97 1.22 0.77
C ALA A 151 12.93 -0.18 1.42
N CYS A 152 12.57 -1.19 0.62
CA CYS A 152 12.68 -2.58 1.03
C CYS A 152 14.12 -2.93 1.35
N ALA A 153 14.37 -3.52 2.52
CA ALA A 153 15.68 -4.05 2.85
C ALA A 153 16.02 -5.24 1.92
N ASN A 154 17.16 -5.13 1.23
CA ASN A 154 17.74 -6.21 0.43
C ASN A 154 18.34 -7.31 1.32
#